data_b9ae8a0ed4a11cbb843ec8990c72ffe6
#
_entry.id   b9ae8a0ed4a11cbb843ec8990c72ffe6
#
_cell.length_a   1.000
_cell.length_b   1.000
_cell.length_c   1.000
_cell.angle_alpha   90.00
_cell.angle_beta   90.00
_cell.angle_gamma   90.00
#
_symmetry.space_group_name_H-M   'P 1'
#
loop_
_entity.id
_entity.type
_entity.pdbx_description
1 polymer ?
#
loop_
_entity_poly.entity_id
_entity_poly.type
_entity_poly.pdbx_seq_one_letter_code
_entity_poly.pdbx_strand_id
1 'polypeptide(L)'
;MLFHHRPRSAPGFSLVELLVSVAIIGIMAAMLYSFASPGRQRSQKKLCADNLQKIYLALQIYANDSQGALPENTNAATSEDVLGLLVPKYTADTSIFICPGGRDAAIPSGEPLSAHKISYAYYMGRRLDNPQSVLLSDRQVDTQPKHPGEYVFSPDGKSPGNNHHKYGGNFLLGDGSVSDSPALLAFPLAIPTGVVLLNP
;
A
#
# COMPACT_ATOMS: atom_id res chain seq x y z
N MET A 1 -16.18 -77.36 7.32
CA MET A 1 -14.91 -76.71 6.87
C MET A 1 -14.88 -75.28 7.39
N LEU A 2 -14.10 -75.04 8.44
CA LEU A 2 -13.95 -73.75 9.07
C LEU A 2 -12.70 -73.08 8.48
N PHE A 3 -12.86 -72.01 7.68
CA PHE A 3 -11.75 -71.23 7.17
C PHE A 3 -11.22 -70.30 8.27
N HIS A 4 -10.03 -70.61 8.77
CA HIS A 4 -9.28 -69.77 9.70
C HIS A 4 -8.66 -68.59 8.93
N HIS A 5 -9.27 -67.40 9.09
CA HIS A 5 -8.67 -66.16 8.58
C HIS A 5 -7.55 -65.74 9.54
N ARG A 6 -6.32 -65.86 9.11
CA ARG A 6 -5.16 -65.30 9.82
C ARG A 6 -5.16 -63.77 9.63
N PRO A 7 -5.19 -63.01 10.71
CA PRO A 7 -5.03 -61.55 10.60
C PRO A 7 -3.63 -61.26 10.08
N ARG A 8 -3.51 -60.50 8.97
CA ARG A 8 -2.25 -59.94 8.49
C ARG A 8 -1.80 -58.92 9.51
N SER A 9 -0.64 -59.15 10.16
CA SER A 9 0.03 -58.17 10.99
C SER A 9 0.40 -56.98 10.08
N ALA A 10 -0.18 -55.81 10.36
CA ALA A 10 0.24 -54.58 9.71
C ALA A 10 1.71 -54.30 10.11
N PRO A 11 2.58 -53.94 9.17
CA PRO A 11 3.95 -53.57 9.51
C PRO A 11 3.93 -52.33 10.45
N GLY A 12 4.49 -52.47 11.63
CA GLY A 12 4.65 -51.37 12.58
C GLY A 12 5.65 -50.33 12.04
N PHE A 13 5.37 -49.05 12.32
CA PHE A 13 6.25 -47.95 11.96
C PHE A 13 7.57 -48.04 12.69
N SER A 14 8.69 -47.98 11.99
CA SER A 14 10.03 -47.98 12.60
C SER A 14 10.28 -46.66 13.34
N LEU A 15 10.91 -46.69 14.50
CA LEU A 15 11.29 -45.50 15.28
C LEU A 15 12.18 -44.54 14.45
N VAL A 16 13.03 -45.11 13.61
CA VAL A 16 13.89 -44.34 12.68
C VAL A 16 13.08 -43.62 11.63
N GLU A 17 12.04 -44.24 11.09
CA GLU A 17 11.15 -43.66 10.08
C GLU A 17 10.33 -42.48 10.64
N LEU A 18 9.87 -42.60 11.90
CA LEU A 18 9.23 -41.52 12.61
C LEU A 18 10.20 -40.35 12.84
N LEU A 19 11.43 -40.63 13.27
CA LEU A 19 12.45 -39.62 13.57
C LEU A 19 12.85 -38.85 12.30
N VAL A 20 13.05 -39.56 11.18
CA VAL A 20 13.36 -38.91 9.89
C VAL A 20 12.18 -38.04 9.40
N SER A 21 10.94 -38.55 9.54
CA SER A 21 9.77 -37.79 9.12
C SER A 21 9.61 -36.47 9.91
N VAL A 22 9.79 -36.53 11.23
CA VAL A 22 9.73 -35.32 12.08
C VAL A 22 10.87 -34.34 11.76
N ALA A 23 12.07 -34.84 11.47
CA ALA A 23 13.20 -34.01 11.07
C ALA A 23 12.92 -33.27 9.76
N ILE A 24 12.38 -33.95 8.75
CA ILE A 24 12.04 -33.35 7.46
C ILE A 24 10.94 -32.28 7.63
N ILE A 25 9.89 -32.59 8.39
CA ILE A 25 8.80 -31.64 8.67
C ILE A 25 9.36 -30.41 9.40
N GLY A 26 10.25 -30.58 10.37
CA GLY A 26 10.90 -29.50 11.10
C GLY A 26 11.73 -28.58 10.20
N ILE A 27 12.51 -29.15 9.27
CA ILE A 27 13.30 -28.39 8.30
C ILE A 27 12.38 -27.61 7.34
N MET A 28 11.35 -28.26 6.83
CA MET A 28 10.38 -27.60 5.93
C MET A 28 9.62 -26.47 6.64
N ALA A 29 9.18 -26.67 7.88
CA ALA A 29 8.53 -25.65 8.68
C ALA A 29 9.45 -24.46 8.97
N ALA A 30 10.74 -24.70 9.28
CA ALA A 30 11.73 -23.66 9.51
C ALA A 30 11.98 -22.81 8.25
N MET A 31 12.04 -23.42 7.06
CA MET A 31 12.16 -22.72 5.78
C MET A 31 10.93 -21.85 5.50
N LEU A 32 9.73 -22.37 5.68
CA LEU A 32 8.49 -21.63 5.45
C LEU A 32 8.34 -20.43 6.42
N TYR A 33 8.76 -20.58 7.67
CA TYR A 33 8.70 -19.52 8.67
C TYR A 33 9.60 -18.32 8.32
N SER A 34 10.76 -18.56 7.72
CA SER A 34 11.72 -17.51 7.34
C SER A 34 11.24 -16.62 6.20
N PHE A 35 10.34 -17.09 5.34
CA PHE A 35 9.83 -16.34 4.19
C PHE A 35 8.59 -15.48 4.49
N ALA A 36 7.95 -15.62 5.65
CA ALA A 36 6.59 -15.14 5.83
C ALA A 36 6.43 -13.63 6.09
N SER A 37 7.40 -12.90 6.66
CA SER A 37 7.15 -11.54 7.16
C SER A 37 7.77 -10.38 6.37
N PRO A 38 9.08 -10.31 6.08
CA PRO A 38 9.64 -9.13 5.40
C PRO A 38 9.33 -9.08 3.91
N GLY A 39 9.22 -10.24 3.24
CA GLY A 39 8.86 -10.33 1.83
C GLY A 39 7.44 -9.82 1.55
N ARG A 40 6.48 -10.13 2.42
CA ARG A 40 5.10 -9.70 2.29
C ARG A 40 4.95 -8.18 2.32
N GLN A 41 5.60 -7.49 3.24
CA GLN A 41 5.52 -6.03 3.36
C GLN A 41 6.12 -5.32 2.14
N ARG A 42 7.24 -5.81 1.62
CA ARG A 42 7.83 -5.27 0.39
C ARG A 42 6.95 -5.52 -0.83
N SER A 43 6.34 -6.70 -0.93
CA SER A 43 5.36 -6.99 -1.99
C SER A 43 4.14 -6.07 -1.91
N GLN A 44 3.61 -5.84 -0.71
CA GLN A 44 2.49 -4.93 -0.48
C GLN A 44 2.85 -3.48 -0.87
N LYS A 45 4.06 -3.01 -0.54
CA LYS A 45 4.56 -1.70 -0.95
C LYS A 45 4.57 -1.55 -2.48
N LYS A 46 4.97 -2.60 -3.21
CA LYS A 46 4.91 -2.61 -4.67
C LYS A 46 3.47 -2.54 -5.21
N LEU A 47 2.54 -3.28 -4.60
CA LEU A 47 1.12 -3.19 -4.97
C LEU A 47 0.54 -1.78 -4.71
N CYS A 48 1.00 -1.09 -3.66
CA CYS A 48 0.61 0.31 -3.42
C CYS A 48 1.19 1.25 -4.48
N ALA A 49 2.41 0.98 -4.98
CA ALA A 49 2.96 1.72 -6.12
C ALA A 49 2.11 1.52 -7.39
N ASP A 50 1.66 0.30 -7.67
CA ASP A 50 0.75 0.00 -8.79
C ASP A 50 -0.60 0.72 -8.62
N ASN A 51 -1.13 0.81 -7.39
CA ASN A 51 -2.34 1.59 -7.11
C ASN A 51 -2.14 3.08 -7.37
N LEU A 52 -1.03 3.67 -6.95
CA LEU A 52 -0.70 5.06 -7.25
C LEU A 52 -0.67 5.34 -8.76
N GLN A 53 -0.14 4.42 -9.57
CA GLN A 53 -0.16 4.54 -11.04
C GLN A 53 -1.59 4.50 -11.60
N LYS A 54 -2.47 3.66 -11.04
CA LYS A 54 -3.89 3.62 -11.45
C LYS A 54 -4.61 4.92 -11.08
N ILE A 55 -4.33 5.48 -9.90
CA ILE A 55 -4.87 6.80 -9.52
C ILE A 55 -4.34 7.87 -10.46
N TYR A 56 -3.07 7.82 -10.87
CA TYR A 56 -2.50 8.74 -11.87
C TYR A 56 -3.27 8.73 -13.19
N LEU A 57 -3.65 7.55 -13.68
CA LEU A 57 -4.46 7.44 -14.90
C LEU A 57 -5.82 8.15 -14.74
N ALA A 58 -6.47 7.99 -13.58
CA ALA A 58 -7.72 8.70 -13.28
C ALA A 58 -7.52 10.22 -13.21
N LEU A 59 -6.40 10.68 -12.63
CA LEU A 59 -6.02 12.10 -12.59
C LEU A 59 -5.75 12.66 -13.99
N GLN A 60 -5.10 11.90 -14.87
CA GLN A 60 -4.88 12.32 -16.26
C GLN A 60 -6.19 12.49 -17.03
N ILE A 61 -7.14 11.55 -16.86
CA ILE A 61 -8.45 11.65 -17.51
C ILE A 61 -9.20 12.87 -16.98
N TYR A 62 -9.17 13.10 -15.65
CA TYR A 62 -9.75 14.28 -15.02
C TYR A 62 -9.12 15.58 -15.57
N ALA A 63 -7.79 15.65 -15.63
CA ALA A 63 -7.07 16.83 -16.12
C ALA A 63 -7.38 17.13 -17.59
N ASN A 64 -7.54 16.08 -18.42
CA ASN A 64 -7.93 16.24 -19.81
C ASN A 64 -9.33 16.89 -19.95
N ASP A 65 -10.28 16.49 -19.09
CA ASP A 65 -11.62 17.09 -19.03
C ASP A 65 -11.63 18.50 -18.42
N SER A 66 -10.63 18.81 -17.57
CA SER A 66 -10.57 20.01 -16.73
C SER A 66 -9.49 21.01 -17.17
N GLN A 67 -9.14 21.04 -18.47
CA GLN A 67 -8.17 21.99 -19.05
C GLN A 67 -6.79 21.94 -18.37
N GLY A 68 -6.35 20.75 -17.96
CA GLY A 68 -5.07 20.50 -17.29
C GLY A 68 -5.07 20.73 -15.78
N ALA A 69 -6.22 21.10 -15.19
CA ALA A 69 -6.35 21.20 -13.74
C ALA A 69 -6.50 19.81 -13.09
N LEU A 70 -5.90 19.63 -11.92
CA LEU A 70 -6.11 18.47 -11.07
C LEU A 70 -7.27 18.71 -10.09
N PRO A 71 -7.82 17.65 -9.46
CA PRO A 71 -8.90 17.81 -8.50
C PRO A 71 -8.55 18.77 -7.36
N GLU A 72 -9.43 19.73 -7.08
CA GLU A 72 -9.29 20.68 -6.00
C GLU A 72 -10.63 20.87 -5.26
N ASN A 73 -10.55 21.00 -3.94
CA ASN A 73 -11.67 21.36 -3.09
C ASN A 73 -11.17 22.26 -1.96
N THR A 74 -11.54 23.53 -2.00
CA THR A 74 -11.10 24.55 -1.04
C THR A 74 -11.52 24.26 0.41
N ASN A 75 -12.54 23.44 0.60
CA ASN A 75 -13.05 23.04 1.91
C ASN A 75 -12.52 21.66 2.35
N ALA A 76 -11.62 21.06 1.58
CA ALA A 76 -11.10 19.74 1.91
C ALA A 76 -10.23 19.79 3.18
N ALA A 77 -10.51 18.89 4.10
CA ALA A 77 -9.70 18.63 5.28
C ALA A 77 -8.79 17.40 5.09
N THR A 78 -9.19 16.48 4.24
CA THR A 78 -8.51 15.20 4.00
C THR A 78 -8.37 14.93 2.51
N SER A 79 -7.52 13.96 2.17
CA SER A 79 -7.30 13.54 0.77
C SER A 79 -8.55 12.87 0.17
N GLU A 80 -9.39 12.23 0.99
CA GLU A 80 -10.66 11.61 0.58
C GLU A 80 -11.64 12.65 -0.01
N ASP A 81 -11.67 13.86 0.58
CA ASP A 81 -12.57 14.94 0.15
C ASP A 81 -12.28 15.41 -1.27
N VAL A 82 -11.02 15.26 -1.71
CA VAL A 82 -10.59 15.70 -3.04
C VAL A 82 -10.55 14.54 -4.03
N LEU A 83 -9.95 13.42 -3.64
CA LEU A 83 -9.84 12.25 -4.51
C LEU A 83 -11.20 11.60 -4.78
N GLY A 84 -12.19 11.85 -3.93
CA GLY A 84 -13.59 11.49 -4.16
C GLY A 84 -14.18 12.04 -5.44
N LEU A 85 -13.66 13.16 -5.96
CA LEU A 85 -14.08 13.75 -7.24
C LEU A 85 -13.72 12.85 -8.45
N LEU A 86 -12.83 11.89 -8.27
CA LEU A 86 -12.48 10.94 -9.32
C LEU A 86 -13.53 9.81 -9.46
N VAL A 87 -14.31 9.54 -8.42
CA VAL A 87 -15.26 8.42 -8.36
C VAL A 87 -16.69 8.92 -8.56
N PRO A 88 -17.52 8.24 -9.35
CA PRO A 88 -17.20 7.09 -10.20
C PRO A 88 -16.78 7.46 -11.64
N LYS A 89 -16.77 8.76 -11.99
CA LYS A 89 -16.65 9.24 -13.39
C LYS A 89 -15.32 8.88 -14.05
N TYR A 90 -14.22 8.98 -13.31
CA TYR A 90 -12.86 8.80 -13.83
C TYR A 90 -12.25 7.45 -13.43
N THR A 91 -12.77 6.85 -12.36
CA THR A 91 -12.52 5.47 -11.97
C THR A 91 -13.70 4.93 -11.16
N ALA A 92 -14.12 3.72 -11.48
CA ALA A 92 -15.14 3.01 -10.69
C ALA A 92 -14.51 2.08 -9.64
N ASP A 93 -13.20 1.83 -9.75
CA ASP A 93 -12.47 0.94 -8.84
C ASP A 93 -12.01 1.70 -7.60
N THR A 94 -12.78 1.61 -6.52
CA THR A 94 -12.43 2.22 -5.23
C THR A 94 -11.31 1.49 -4.50
N SER A 95 -10.99 0.24 -4.89
CA SER A 95 -9.93 -0.55 -4.25
C SER A 95 -8.54 0.04 -4.46
N ILE A 96 -8.34 0.82 -5.53
CA ILE A 96 -7.07 1.50 -5.81
C ILE A 96 -6.69 2.56 -4.77
N PHE A 97 -7.65 3.05 -3.97
CA PHE A 97 -7.40 4.02 -2.91
C PHE A 97 -7.01 3.38 -1.57
N ILE A 98 -7.01 2.05 -1.50
CA ILE A 98 -6.65 1.29 -0.30
C ILE A 98 -5.32 0.57 -0.50
N CYS A 99 -4.36 0.84 0.38
CA CYS A 99 -3.07 0.15 0.37
C CYS A 99 -3.20 -1.26 0.99
N PRO A 100 -2.79 -2.32 0.29
CA PRO A 100 -2.82 -3.69 0.83
C PRO A 100 -1.91 -3.89 2.05
N GLY A 101 -0.96 -2.99 2.27
CA GLY A 101 -0.08 -2.99 3.44
C GLY A 101 -0.63 -2.23 4.64
N GLY A 102 -1.69 -1.43 4.43
CA GLY A 102 -2.38 -0.66 5.46
C GLY A 102 -3.38 -1.51 6.26
N ARG A 103 -4.13 -0.82 7.10
CA ARG A 103 -5.23 -1.39 7.90
C ARG A 103 -6.58 -0.78 7.54
N ASP A 104 -6.63 0.01 6.47
CA ASP A 104 -7.85 0.67 6.03
C ASP A 104 -8.81 -0.38 5.47
N ALA A 105 -10.10 -0.21 5.75
CA ALA A 105 -11.13 -1.12 5.27
C ALA A 105 -11.39 -0.92 3.76
N ALA A 106 -11.78 -1.99 3.09
CA ALA A 106 -12.24 -1.87 1.71
C ALA A 106 -13.50 -0.98 1.64
N ILE A 107 -13.56 -0.14 0.62
CA ILE A 107 -14.67 0.78 0.40
C ILE A 107 -15.78 0.04 -0.36
N PRO A 108 -17.00 -0.04 0.19
CA PRO A 108 -18.13 -0.67 -0.50
C PRO A 108 -18.46 0.03 -1.81
N SER A 109 -18.91 -0.74 -2.80
CA SER A 109 -19.31 -0.18 -4.09
C SER A 109 -20.49 0.76 -3.94
N GLY A 110 -20.37 1.97 -4.53
CA GLY A 110 -21.42 2.99 -4.51
C GLY A 110 -21.37 3.92 -3.31
N GLU A 111 -20.49 3.71 -2.34
CA GLU A 111 -20.27 4.64 -1.24
C GLU A 111 -19.24 5.73 -1.64
N PRO A 112 -19.42 6.98 -1.17
CA PRO A 112 -18.48 8.06 -1.46
C PRO A 112 -17.16 7.86 -0.71
N LEU A 113 -16.02 8.20 -1.35
CA LEU A 113 -14.70 8.12 -0.71
C LEU A 113 -14.63 8.93 0.59
N SER A 114 -15.27 10.09 0.63
CA SER A 114 -15.29 11.00 1.80
C SER A 114 -15.90 10.39 3.07
N ALA A 115 -16.65 9.29 2.95
CA ALA A 115 -17.19 8.56 4.11
C ALA A 115 -16.20 7.51 4.69
N HIS A 116 -15.06 7.31 4.06
CA HIS A 116 -14.11 6.27 4.39
C HIS A 116 -12.68 6.84 4.49
N LYS A 117 -11.80 6.15 5.21
CA LYS A 117 -10.38 6.44 5.19
C LYS A 117 -9.73 5.75 4.00
N ILE A 118 -8.93 6.51 3.26
CA ILE A 118 -8.06 5.97 2.21
C ILE A 118 -6.60 5.88 2.69
N SER A 119 -5.71 5.39 1.83
CA SER A 119 -4.33 5.11 2.25
C SER A 119 -3.30 6.09 1.68
N TYR A 120 -3.72 7.08 0.89
CA TYR A 120 -2.82 7.95 0.14
C TYR A 120 -3.01 9.42 0.45
N ALA A 121 -1.90 10.13 0.66
CA ALA A 121 -1.86 11.58 0.79
C ALA A 121 -1.84 12.23 -0.59
N TYR A 122 -2.46 13.41 -0.71
CA TYR A 122 -2.59 14.16 -1.95
C TYR A 122 -2.04 15.59 -1.81
N TYR A 123 -1.26 16.02 -2.81
CA TYR A 123 -0.71 17.37 -2.89
C TYR A 123 -1.63 18.25 -3.75
N MET A 124 -2.69 18.77 -3.16
CA MET A 124 -3.66 19.65 -3.82
C MET A 124 -3.01 20.97 -4.26
N GLY A 125 -3.40 21.49 -5.42
CA GLY A 125 -2.81 22.70 -6.02
C GLY A 125 -1.61 22.42 -6.94
N ARG A 126 -1.22 21.14 -7.13
CA ARG A 126 -0.22 20.74 -8.13
C ARG A 126 -0.85 20.66 -9.53
N ARG A 127 0.03 20.71 -10.53
CA ARG A 127 -0.31 20.55 -11.94
C ARG A 127 0.57 19.48 -12.56
N LEU A 128 0.16 18.95 -13.73
CA LEU A 128 0.93 17.96 -14.50
C LEU A 128 2.04 18.59 -15.36
N ASP A 129 2.37 19.86 -15.14
CA ASP A 129 3.36 20.62 -15.90
C ASP A 129 4.81 20.40 -15.41
N ASN A 130 5.00 19.85 -14.22
CA ASN A 130 6.32 19.55 -13.66
C ASN A 130 6.48 18.05 -13.39
N PRO A 131 7.29 17.33 -14.20
CA PRO A 131 7.49 15.88 -14.05
C PRO A 131 8.00 15.44 -12.68
N GLN A 132 8.78 16.30 -12.01
CA GLN A 132 9.41 15.99 -10.72
C GLN A 132 8.56 16.38 -9.51
N SER A 133 7.38 16.97 -9.74
CA SER A 133 6.48 17.33 -8.64
C SER A 133 5.81 16.10 -8.03
N VAL A 134 5.82 15.99 -6.71
CA VAL A 134 5.06 14.96 -6.03
C VAL A 134 3.57 15.30 -6.07
N LEU A 135 2.75 14.38 -6.58
CA LEU A 135 1.28 14.51 -6.68
C LEU A 135 0.58 13.75 -5.56
N LEU A 136 0.99 12.52 -5.33
CA LEU A 136 0.48 11.68 -4.25
C LEU A 136 1.65 10.96 -3.55
N SER A 137 1.36 10.46 -2.36
CA SER A 137 2.25 9.54 -1.67
C SER A 137 1.43 8.54 -0.85
N ASP A 138 2.09 7.50 -0.35
CA ASP A 138 1.57 6.78 0.80
C ASP A 138 1.31 7.75 1.95
N ARG A 139 0.43 7.39 2.88
CA ARG A 139 0.10 8.20 4.07
C ARG A 139 1.37 8.63 4.80
N GLN A 140 1.50 9.94 5.05
CA GLN A 140 2.65 10.52 5.74
C GLN A 140 2.42 10.64 7.25
N VAL A 141 3.49 10.85 8.00
CA VAL A 141 3.43 11.03 9.46
C VAL A 141 2.71 12.32 9.86
N ASP A 142 2.83 13.36 9.04
CA ASP A 142 2.14 14.65 9.17
C ASP A 142 2.08 15.37 7.81
N THR A 143 1.54 16.58 7.78
CA THR A 143 1.36 17.40 6.57
C THR A 143 2.35 18.57 6.48
N GLN A 144 3.46 18.52 7.21
CA GLN A 144 4.48 19.55 7.19
C GLN A 144 5.52 19.33 6.08
N PRO A 145 6.14 20.39 5.56
CA PRO A 145 7.34 20.26 4.71
C PRO A 145 8.41 19.44 5.40
N LYS A 146 9.18 18.66 4.66
CA LYS A 146 10.22 17.78 5.20
C LYS A 146 11.60 18.11 4.66
N HIS A 147 12.58 18.00 5.53
CA HIS A 147 14.00 18.11 5.19
C HIS A 147 14.65 16.73 5.10
N PRO A 148 15.78 16.60 4.40
CA PRO A 148 16.57 15.37 4.42
C PRO A 148 16.91 14.97 5.85
N GLY A 149 16.74 13.70 6.19
CA GLY A 149 16.95 13.19 7.54
C GLY A 149 15.72 13.23 8.45
N GLU A 150 14.57 13.72 7.99
CA GLU A 150 13.31 13.67 8.72
C GLU A 150 12.44 12.47 8.28
N TYR A 151 11.62 11.98 9.20
CA TYR A 151 10.69 10.89 8.90
C TYR A 151 9.48 11.43 8.14
N VAL A 152 9.25 10.86 6.96
CA VAL A 152 8.05 11.11 6.15
C VAL A 152 7.04 9.98 6.31
N PHE A 153 7.53 8.75 6.52
CA PHE A 153 6.72 7.58 6.82
C PHE A 153 7.06 7.02 8.20
N SER A 154 6.20 6.17 8.74
CA SER A 154 6.41 5.58 10.06
C SER A 154 7.72 4.79 10.16
N PRO A 155 8.59 5.07 11.15
CA PRO A 155 9.84 4.34 11.35
C PRO A 155 9.64 3.00 12.08
N ASP A 156 8.54 2.85 12.82
CA ASP A 156 8.27 1.70 13.68
C ASP A 156 7.02 0.90 13.27
N GLY A 157 6.35 1.34 12.21
CA GLY A 157 5.14 0.71 11.72
C GLY A 157 3.87 1.03 12.48
N LYS A 158 3.90 2.05 13.35
CA LYS A 158 2.72 2.57 14.03
C LYS A 158 2.15 3.77 13.29
N SER A 159 0.86 4.04 13.51
CA SER A 159 0.19 5.23 13.00
C SER A 159 0.79 6.50 13.66
N PRO A 160 0.88 7.61 12.93
CA PRO A 160 0.53 7.80 11.52
C PRO A 160 1.63 7.34 10.54
N GLY A 161 1.32 7.30 9.23
CA GLY A 161 2.31 7.02 8.19
C GLY A 161 2.71 5.55 8.04
N ASN A 162 1.87 4.61 8.48
CA ASN A 162 2.23 3.20 8.69
C ASN A 162 1.71 2.23 7.60
N ASN A 163 1.59 2.66 6.34
CA ASN A 163 1.08 1.78 5.28
C ASN A 163 1.91 0.49 5.11
N HIS A 164 3.23 0.57 5.24
CA HIS A 164 4.16 -0.54 5.01
C HIS A 164 5.08 -0.80 6.21
N HIS A 165 4.62 -0.58 7.42
CA HIS A 165 5.44 -0.63 8.62
C HIS A 165 6.70 0.28 8.47
N LYS A 166 7.88 -0.26 8.81
CA LYS A 166 9.16 0.44 8.74
C LYS A 166 9.80 0.50 7.34
N TYR A 167 9.15 -0.06 6.33
CA TYR A 167 9.72 -0.14 4.98
C TYR A 167 9.53 1.12 4.13
N GLY A 168 9.05 2.20 4.75
CA GLY A 168 8.83 3.47 4.08
C GLY A 168 7.57 3.49 3.23
N GLY A 169 7.57 4.22 2.13
CA GLY A 169 6.43 4.40 1.26
C GLY A 169 6.84 4.77 -0.16
N ASN A 170 5.85 5.19 -0.95
CA ASN A 170 5.98 5.54 -2.35
C ASN A 170 5.55 6.98 -2.58
N PHE A 171 6.16 7.65 -3.55
CA PHE A 171 5.76 8.94 -4.09
C PHE A 171 5.39 8.78 -5.55
N LEU A 172 4.22 9.27 -5.94
CA LEU A 172 3.82 9.43 -7.34
C LEU A 172 4.25 10.80 -7.82
N LEU A 173 4.97 10.86 -8.93
CA LEU A 173 5.47 12.08 -9.55
C LEU A 173 4.57 12.57 -10.69
N GLY A 174 4.78 13.81 -11.12
CA GLY A 174 3.98 14.47 -12.16
C GLY A 174 4.06 13.81 -13.53
N ASP A 175 5.11 13.03 -13.82
CA ASP A 175 5.25 12.21 -15.02
C ASP A 175 4.59 10.82 -14.94
N GLY A 176 3.97 10.49 -13.80
CA GLY A 176 3.36 9.19 -13.52
C GLY A 176 4.32 8.12 -13.03
N SER A 177 5.60 8.43 -12.89
CA SER A 177 6.54 7.51 -12.25
C SER A 177 6.31 7.43 -10.76
N VAL A 178 6.59 6.25 -10.19
CA VAL A 178 6.49 6.03 -8.74
C VAL A 178 7.89 5.81 -8.18
N SER A 179 8.28 6.67 -7.26
CA SER A 179 9.57 6.60 -6.56
C SER A 179 9.39 5.90 -5.22
N ASP A 180 10.19 4.86 -5.00
CA ASP A 180 10.33 4.18 -3.70
C ASP A 180 11.14 5.04 -2.73
N SER A 181 10.68 5.16 -1.48
CA SER A 181 11.37 5.91 -0.44
C SER A 181 11.43 5.13 0.87
N PRO A 182 12.57 5.16 1.58
CA PRO A 182 12.62 4.71 2.97
C PRO A 182 11.74 5.61 3.86
N ALA A 183 11.56 5.22 5.12
CA ALA A 183 10.82 6.03 6.09
C ALA A 183 11.50 7.38 6.34
N LEU A 184 12.83 7.38 6.34
CA LEU A 184 13.68 8.58 6.48
C LEU A 184 13.93 9.18 5.09
N LEU A 185 13.58 10.45 4.92
CA LEU A 185 13.66 11.13 3.62
C LEU A 185 15.12 11.44 3.24
N ALA A 186 15.48 11.13 1.99
CA ALA A 186 16.81 11.41 1.44
C ALA A 186 16.91 12.75 0.68
N PHE A 187 15.77 13.37 0.34
CA PHE A 187 15.68 14.62 -0.43
C PHE A 187 14.69 15.59 0.23
N PRO A 188 14.77 16.90 -0.03
CA PRO A 188 13.82 17.85 0.54
C PRO A 188 12.44 17.68 -0.10
N LEU A 189 11.39 17.57 0.72
CA LEU A 189 10.01 17.53 0.29
C LEU A 189 9.34 18.88 0.61
N ALA A 190 9.56 19.84 -0.27
CA ALA A 190 8.99 21.17 -0.13
C ALA A 190 7.52 21.19 -0.54
N ILE A 191 6.73 21.94 0.22
CA ILE A 191 5.34 22.29 -0.11
C ILE A 191 5.35 23.75 -0.60
N PRO A 192 5.33 24.00 -1.92
CA PRO A 192 5.34 25.37 -2.45
C PRO A 192 4.10 26.15 -2.07
N THR A 193 4.17 27.48 -2.17
CA THR A 193 3.01 28.36 -1.99
C THR A 193 1.88 27.96 -2.94
N GLY A 194 0.67 27.84 -2.41
CA GLY A 194 -0.52 27.39 -3.16
C GLY A 194 -0.70 25.87 -3.23
N VAL A 195 0.22 25.08 -2.69
CA VAL A 195 0.04 23.64 -2.55
C VAL A 195 -0.31 23.29 -1.11
N VAL A 196 -1.28 22.42 -0.94
CA VAL A 196 -1.71 21.91 0.37
C VAL A 196 -1.54 20.39 0.38
N LEU A 197 -0.78 19.88 1.33
CA LEU A 197 -0.69 18.45 1.56
C LEU A 197 -1.86 17.98 2.41
N LEU A 198 -2.69 17.13 1.85
CA LEU A 198 -3.82 16.51 2.52
C LEU A 198 -3.45 15.04 2.84
N ASN A 199 -3.60 14.68 4.09
CA ASN A 199 -3.42 13.31 4.59
C ASN A 199 -4.81 12.69 4.82
N PRO A 200 -4.96 11.36 4.73
CA PRO A 200 -6.19 10.65 5.04
C PRO A 200 -6.58 10.72 6.51
#